data_b23984d3b8c46e295020386f0edf0508
#
_entry.id   b23984d3b8c46e295020386f0edf0508
#
_cell.length_a   1.000
_cell.length_b   1.000
_cell.length_c   1.000
_cell.angle_alpha   90.00
_cell.angle_beta   90.00
_cell.angle_gamma   90.00
#
_symmetry.space_group_name_H-M   'P 1'
#
loop_
_entity.id
_entity.type
_entity.pdbx_description
1 polymer ?
#
loop_
_entity_poly.entity_id
_entity_poly.type
_entity_poly.pdbx_seq_one_letter_code
_entity_poly.pdbx_strand_id
1 'polypeptide(L)'
;MAEITPGERTVSEIEDEVRTIEDPGALSELLTEEEDGKDRKTAKKAIQERIDEVADESPVSEADGGTDTDDTETEGEYEETEEDVESPDEAEATAEEPESDESESEESESTDGEEAEEDDGLSEPTVDKKHVRALEDGVYRDMWVYCETQGGELLDVSKEMLGKARELMDGYAGDYGDEERVDAVLVGDDMEELAEECITLGADVAVYHDDERLERFRHKPYTEIVADMARSKTDWKEYDKPRYFLFPATNNGRDLSAQTQAELDSGLASDCSGLTITDELISNPVKTGEPGEKIEFERILHMQRPDFSGFEYSTILCIDNPDREFHPQGCSVIPGSFDQMDPDASREGEVVSHDAELPDDWFRVEMSEWDTLDTGVDLTDRDVIVAVGRGIGDDPTEGIELALDLVDAFEDADLGLSRGVVTASYSVEGHVEQYVSEERQIGETGQVVQPPLYIAAGISGAIQHKVGMDESETIIAINTDTDADIRDFSDFFIEGDLFEVLPRLTDAVEAGELDAVAAEDDD
;
A
#
# COMPACT_ATOMS: atom_id res chain seq x y z
N MET A 1 15.32 47.78 -13.66
CA MET A 1 14.80 46.46 -13.27
C MET A 1 16.01 45.63 -12.86
N ALA A 2 16.01 45.01 -11.72
CA ALA A 2 17.09 44.12 -11.32
C ALA A 2 17.01 42.88 -12.21
N GLU A 3 18.11 42.56 -12.87
CA GLU A 3 18.25 41.36 -13.70
C GLU A 3 18.13 40.15 -12.77
N ILE A 4 17.05 39.39 -12.91
CA ILE A 4 16.82 38.19 -12.11
C ILE A 4 17.67 37.08 -12.73
N THR A 5 18.61 36.54 -11.94
CA THR A 5 19.42 35.40 -12.36
C THR A 5 18.96 34.14 -11.59
N PRO A 6 18.16 33.25 -12.21
CA PRO A 6 17.57 32.10 -11.53
C PRO A 6 18.58 31.18 -10.85
N GLY A 7 19.78 31.07 -11.43
CA GLY A 7 20.87 30.24 -10.93
C GLY A 7 21.37 30.55 -9.52
N GLU A 8 21.14 31.77 -8.99
CA GLU A 8 21.61 32.21 -7.67
C GLU A 8 20.51 32.20 -6.58
N ARG A 9 19.26 31.83 -6.94
CA ARG A 9 18.10 31.96 -6.07
C ARG A 9 17.47 30.61 -5.71
N THR A 10 16.71 30.60 -4.63
CA THR A 10 15.87 29.45 -4.23
C THR A 10 14.57 29.44 -5.05
N VAL A 11 13.87 28.30 -5.09
CA VAL A 11 12.58 28.18 -5.80
C VAL A 11 11.56 29.16 -5.24
N SER A 12 11.45 29.28 -3.92
CA SER A 12 10.52 30.20 -3.25
C SER A 12 10.78 31.66 -3.55
N GLU A 13 12.05 32.06 -3.70
CA GLU A 13 12.40 33.45 -4.10
C GLU A 13 12.04 33.73 -5.56
N ILE A 14 12.12 32.72 -6.43
CA ILE A 14 11.68 32.84 -7.83
C ILE A 14 10.17 32.96 -7.90
N GLU A 15 9.42 32.12 -7.18
CA GLU A 15 7.95 32.15 -7.10
C GLU A 15 7.43 33.51 -6.64
N ASP A 16 8.04 34.12 -5.61
CA ASP A 16 7.65 35.42 -5.11
C ASP A 16 7.96 36.57 -6.10
N GLU A 17 9.09 36.51 -6.81
CA GLU A 17 9.47 37.52 -7.77
C GLU A 17 8.69 37.42 -9.09
N VAL A 18 8.44 36.24 -9.59
CA VAL A 18 7.67 35.97 -10.81
C VAL A 18 6.27 36.55 -10.72
N ARG A 19 5.63 36.51 -9.54
CA ARG A 19 4.30 37.14 -9.31
C ARG A 19 4.27 38.63 -9.56
N THR A 20 5.40 39.30 -9.53
CA THR A 20 5.51 40.77 -9.74
C THR A 20 5.81 41.17 -11.19
N ILE A 21 6.09 40.21 -12.06
CA ILE A 21 6.43 40.44 -13.47
C ILE A 21 5.14 40.43 -14.31
N GLU A 22 4.92 41.51 -15.05
CA GLU A 22 3.79 41.73 -15.96
C GLU A 22 4.19 41.65 -17.45
N ASP A 23 5.46 41.45 -17.77
CA ASP A 23 5.97 41.36 -19.14
C ASP A 23 6.17 39.90 -19.56
N PRO A 24 5.34 39.35 -20.49
CA PRO A 24 5.47 37.98 -20.96
C PRO A 24 6.83 37.67 -21.60
N GLY A 25 7.48 38.69 -22.20
CA GLY A 25 8.81 38.51 -22.78
C GLY A 25 9.87 38.28 -21.71
N ALA A 26 9.83 39.03 -20.61
CA ALA A 26 10.75 38.86 -19.49
C ALA A 26 10.54 37.52 -18.76
N LEU A 27 9.30 37.04 -18.67
CA LEU A 27 8.97 35.70 -18.11
C LEU A 27 9.49 34.57 -19.00
N SER A 28 9.39 34.71 -20.34
CA SER A 28 9.91 33.73 -21.29
C SER A 28 11.44 33.65 -21.29
N GLU A 29 12.13 34.80 -21.12
CA GLU A 29 13.59 34.84 -20.95
C GLU A 29 13.99 34.15 -19.63
N LEU A 30 13.26 34.37 -18.54
CA LEU A 30 13.50 33.77 -17.24
C LEU A 30 13.30 32.22 -17.27
N LEU A 31 12.29 31.77 -18.02
CA LEU A 31 12.04 30.33 -18.23
C LEU A 31 13.23 29.66 -18.97
N THR A 32 13.71 30.32 -20.03
CA THR A 32 14.87 29.83 -20.82
C THR A 32 16.14 29.79 -19.97
N GLU A 33 16.37 30.81 -19.11
CA GLU A 33 17.52 30.82 -18.21
C GLU A 33 17.45 29.76 -17.11
N GLU A 34 16.24 29.40 -16.62
CA GLU A 34 16.07 28.33 -15.68
C GLU A 34 16.27 26.94 -16.33
N GLU A 35 15.83 26.79 -17.60
CA GLU A 35 16.04 25.56 -18.40
C GLU A 35 17.51 25.31 -18.73
N ASP A 36 18.24 26.37 -19.09
CA ASP A 36 19.68 26.30 -19.39
C ASP A 36 20.54 26.21 -18.11
N GLY A 37 19.97 26.50 -16.94
CA GLY A 37 20.65 26.60 -15.66
C GLY A 37 20.41 25.37 -14.76
N LYS A 38 19.60 25.54 -13.72
CA LYS A 38 19.32 24.49 -12.71
C LYS A 38 18.21 23.52 -13.13
N ASP A 39 17.44 23.87 -14.14
CA ASP A 39 16.36 23.06 -14.72
C ASP A 39 15.36 22.48 -13.69
N ARG A 40 14.96 23.29 -12.69
CA ARG A 40 14.08 22.88 -11.61
C ARG A 40 12.61 22.88 -12.03
N LYS A 41 11.95 21.73 -11.99
CA LYS A 41 10.55 21.56 -12.41
C LYS A 41 9.58 22.55 -11.73
N THR A 42 9.72 22.79 -10.42
CA THR A 42 8.84 23.68 -9.65
C THR A 42 9.01 25.14 -10.04
N ALA A 43 10.26 25.62 -10.24
CA ALA A 43 10.52 26.97 -10.69
C ALA A 43 9.97 27.21 -12.11
N LYS A 44 10.19 26.27 -13.04
CA LYS A 44 9.64 26.34 -14.40
C LYS A 44 8.12 26.36 -14.41
N LYS A 45 7.46 25.55 -13.56
CA LYS A 45 6.02 25.54 -13.43
C LYS A 45 5.47 26.88 -12.98
N ALA A 46 6.06 27.49 -11.95
CA ALA A 46 5.65 28.82 -11.46
C ALA A 46 5.83 29.94 -12.51
N ILE A 47 6.92 29.89 -13.27
CA ILE A 47 7.17 30.87 -14.36
C ILE A 47 6.14 30.66 -15.48
N GLN A 48 5.85 29.43 -15.87
CA GLN A 48 4.88 29.12 -16.93
C GLN A 48 3.46 29.53 -16.54
N GLU A 49 3.01 29.22 -15.33
CA GLU A 49 1.71 29.64 -14.81
C GLU A 49 1.54 31.16 -14.86
N ARG A 50 2.61 31.91 -14.53
CA ARG A 50 2.56 33.38 -14.62
C ARG A 50 2.55 33.89 -16.05
N ILE A 51 3.23 33.23 -17.00
CA ILE A 51 3.15 33.55 -18.43
C ILE A 51 1.70 33.43 -18.91
N ASP A 52 1.02 32.35 -18.55
CA ASP A 52 -0.37 32.05 -18.95
C ASP A 52 -1.33 33.08 -18.34
N GLU A 53 -1.18 33.46 -17.06
CA GLU A 53 -1.96 34.52 -16.42
C GLU A 53 -1.83 35.87 -17.10
N VAL A 54 -0.59 36.32 -17.40
CA VAL A 54 -0.33 37.60 -18.03
C VAL A 54 -0.77 37.63 -19.50
N ALA A 55 -0.78 36.47 -20.18
CA ALA A 55 -1.30 36.35 -21.54
C ALA A 55 -2.83 36.51 -21.59
N ASP A 56 -3.54 36.01 -20.56
CA ASP A 56 -5.00 36.16 -20.47
C ASP A 56 -5.47 37.57 -20.07
N GLU A 57 -4.62 38.33 -19.36
CA GLU A 57 -4.88 39.73 -18.96
C GLU A 57 -4.63 40.79 -20.07
N SER A 58 -4.08 40.40 -21.24
CA SER A 58 -3.76 41.34 -22.30
C SER A 58 -4.94 41.60 -23.24
N PRO A 59 -5.44 42.86 -23.38
CA PRO A 59 -6.54 43.17 -24.31
C PRO A 59 -6.09 43.04 -25.76
N VAL A 60 -6.81 42.22 -26.51
CA VAL A 60 -6.64 41.97 -27.95
C VAL A 60 -6.77 43.31 -28.70
N SER A 61 -5.69 43.78 -29.34
CA SER A 61 -5.74 44.86 -30.35
C SER A 61 -6.02 44.21 -31.72
N GLU A 62 -7.15 44.64 -32.31
CA GLU A 62 -7.60 44.29 -33.64
C GLU A 62 -6.60 44.65 -34.75
N ALA A 63 -6.38 43.74 -35.68
CA ALA A 63 -6.12 44.06 -37.09
C ALA A 63 -6.48 42.89 -38.02
N ASP A 64 -7.64 42.98 -38.57
CA ASP A 64 -8.08 42.90 -39.99
C ASP A 64 -7.62 41.72 -40.88
N GLY A 65 -8.64 41.04 -41.44
CA GLY A 65 -8.45 40.19 -42.63
C GLY A 65 -9.48 39.05 -42.81
N GLY A 66 -10.72 39.38 -43.15
CA GLY A 66 -11.92 38.61 -43.38
C GLY A 66 -11.84 37.30 -44.16
N THR A 67 -12.83 36.46 -43.92
CA THR A 67 -13.90 36.07 -44.87
C THR A 67 -14.92 35.15 -44.20
N ASP A 68 -16.20 35.52 -44.40
CA ASP A 68 -17.49 34.88 -44.19
C ASP A 68 -17.59 33.37 -44.11
N THR A 69 -18.43 32.86 -43.17
CA THR A 69 -19.79 32.30 -43.36
C THR A 69 -20.32 31.83 -42.00
N ASP A 70 -21.33 32.51 -41.49
CA ASP A 70 -22.78 32.29 -41.40
C ASP A 70 -23.29 31.13 -40.49
N ASP A 71 -24.16 31.58 -39.54
CA ASP A 71 -25.31 30.96 -38.85
C ASP A 71 -25.04 30.02 -37.63
N THR A 72 -25.56 30.23 -36.50
CA THR A 72 -26.85 30.64 -35.90
C THR A 72 -26.72 30.60 -34.35
N GLU A 73 -27.33 31.63 -33.76
CA GLU A 73 -27.50 31.86 -32.32
C GLU A 73 -28.36 30.78 -31.63
N THR A 74 -28.01 30.46 -30.37
CA THR A 74 -29.04 30.35 -29.33
C THR A 74 -28.46 30.70 -27.98
N GLU A 75 -28.97 31.80 -27.44
CA GLU A 75 -28.75 32.29 -26.09
C GLU A 75 -29.47 31.38 -25.07
N GLY A 76 -28.80 31.02 -23.97
CA GLY A 76 -29.42 30.44 -22.77
C GLY A 76 -28.82 31.11 -21.54
N GLU A 77 -29.54 32.12 -21.01
CA GLU A 77 -29.32 32.74 -19.73
C GLU A 77 -29.46 31.71 -18.61
N TYR A 78 -28.46 31.62 -17.75
CA TYR A 78 -28.62 31.06 -16.42
C TYR A 78 -28.35 32.13 -15.35
N GLU A 79 -29.41 32.46 -14.59
CA GLU A 79 -29.37 33.33 -13.42
C GLU A 79 -28.55 32.69 -12.31
N GLU A 80 -27.54 33.43 -11.81
CA GLU A 80 -26.89 33.17 -10.55
C GLU A 80 -27.84 33.49 -9.38
N THR A 81 -28.15 32.50 -8.57
CA THR A 81 -28.71 32.72 -7.23
C THR A 81 -27.64 32.50 -6.19
N GLU A 82 -27.18 33.60 -5.61
CA GLU A 82 -26.37 33.62 -4.38
C GLU A 82 -27.26 33.15 -3.21
N GLU A 83 -26.92 32.02 -2.60
CA GLU A 83 -27.39 31.67 -1.25
C GLU A 83 -26.19 31.76 -0.28
N ASP A 84 -26.33 32.75 0.63
CA ASP A 84 -25.48 32.97 1.79
C ASP A 84 -25.44 31.73 2.70
N VAL A 85 -24.24 31.13 2.87
CA VAL A 85 -23.99 30.17 3.94
C VAL A 85 -23.14 30.85 5.01
N GLU A 86 -23.78 31.17 6.12
CA GLU A 86 -23.15 31.64 7.34
C GLU A 86 -22.15 30.59 7.88
N SER A 87 -20.91 31.02 8.10
CA SER A 87 -19.89 30.26 8.81
C SER A 87 -20.16 30.25 10.33
N PRO A 88 -19.99 29.11 11.03
CA PRO A 88 -20.08 29.10 12.51
C PRO A 88 -18.79 29.59 13.17
N ASP A 89 -19.00 30.36 14.21
CA ASP A 89 -18.11 31.01 15.14
C ASP A 89 -16.85 30.26 15.58
N GLU A 90 -15.75 31.02 15.60
CA GLU A 90 -14.50 30.72 16.29
C GLU A 90 -14.73 30.58 17.80
N ALA A 91 -14.50 29.41 18.35
CA ALA A 91 -14.39 29.22 19.80
C ALA A 91 -12.91 29.32 20.19
N GLU A 92 -12.54 30.45 20.79
CA GLU A 92 -11.30 30.66 21.52
C GLU A 92 -11.17 29.65 22.66
N ALA A 93 -10.22 28.71 22.55
CA ALA A 93 -9.77 27.91 23.67
C ALA A 93 -8.57 28.61 24.32
N THR A 94 -8.82 29.27 25.46
CA THR A 94 -7.76 29.76 26.35
C THR A 94 -7.07 28.58 27.02
N ALA A 95 -5.80 28.37 26.69
CA ALA A 95 -4.92 27.45 27.41
C ALA A 95 -4.40 28.17 28.67
N GLU A 96 -4.77 27.68 29.83
CA GLU A 96 -4.11 28.00 31.10
C GLU A 96 -2.88 27.10 31.25
N GLU A 97 -1.72 27.72 31.36
CA GLU A 97 -0.46 27.06 31.77
C GLU A 97 -0.52 26.73 33.27
N PRO A 98 -0.15 25.54 33.75
CA PRO A 98 0.04 25.30 35.15
C PRO A 98 1.44 25.79 35.61
N GLU A 99 1.42 26.61 36.63
CA GLU A 99 2.57 27.13 37.36
C GLU A 99 3.45 25.98 37.92
N SER A 100 4.77 26.11 37.71
CA SER A 100 5.78 25.25 38.28
C SER A 100 5.94 25.47 39.78
N ASP A 101 5.66 24.47 40.59
CA ASP A 101 6.01 24.45 42.01
C ASP A 101 7.43 23.85 42.16
N GLU A 102 8.37 24.68 42.57
CA GLU A 102 9.70 24.29 42.99
C GLU A 102 9.60 23.65 44.39
N SER A 103 9.96 22.39 44.50
CA SER A 103 10.27 21.78 45.79
C SER A 103 11.68 21.17 45.80
N GLU A 104 12.40 21.65 46.80
CA GLU A 104 13.77 21.46 47.12
C GLU A 104 14.22 20.00 47.19
N SER A 105 15.46 19.77 46.67
CA SER A 105 16.24 18.55 46.78
C SER A 105 16.72 18.29 48.19
N GLU A 106 16.43 17.15 48.77
CA GLU A 106 17.24 16.57 49.85
C GLU A 106 18.13 15.45 49.29
N GLU A 107 19.43 15.69 49.39
CA GLU A 107 20.49 14.69 49.21
C GLU A 107 20.36 13.59 50.28
N SER A 108 20.36 12.33 49.85
CA SER A 108 20.73 11.21 50.73
C SER A 108 21.69 10.28 50.01
N GLU A 109 22.79 10.11 50.67
CA GLU A 109 24.00 9.36 50.31
C GLU A 109 23.77 7.88 50.00
N SER A 110 24.58 7.45 49.06
CA SER A 110 24.89 6.09 48.59
C SER A 110 25.01 5.02 49.67
N THR A 111 24.51 3.82 49.36
CA THR A 111 25.17 2.57 49.75
C THR A 111 25.12 1.60 48.57
N ASP A 112 26.34 1.15 48.20
CA ASP A 112 26.60 0.07 47.27
C ASP A 112 25.83 -1.21 47.58
N GLY A 113 25.28 -1.80 46.55
CA GLY A 113 24.72 -3.14 46.52
C GLY A 113 24.42 -3.52 45.08
N GLU A 114 25.45 -4.01 44.37
CA GLU A 114 25.27 -4.72 43.11
C GLU A 114 24.44 -5.98 43.39
N GLU A 115 23.15 -5.94 43.13
CA GLU A 115 22.38 -7.12 42.76
C GLU A 115 22.04 -6.94 41.27
N ALA A 116 22.62 -7.78 40.44
CA ALA A 116 22.25 -7.94 39.07
C ALA A 116 20.77 -8.40 39.05
N GLU A 117 19.86 -7.48 38.75
CA GLU A 117 18.51 -7.84 38.34
C GLU A 117 18.66 -8.59 37.02
N GLU A 118 18.32 -9.88 37.04
CA GLU A 118 18.10 -10.64 35.82
C GLU A 118 16.95 -9.93 35.08
N ASP A 119 17.26 -9.35 33.92
CA ASP A 119 16.31 -8.81 32.99
C ASP A 119 15.42 -9.96 32.52
N ASP A 120 14.16 -9.98 32.95
CA ASP A 120 13.18 -11.02 32.68
C ASP A 120 12.54 -10.90 31.28
N GLY A 121 13.18 -10.18 30.37
CA GLY A 121 12.91 -10.21 28.92
C GLY A 121 11.58 -9.61 28.45
N LEU A 122 10.69 -9.24 29.37
CA LEU A 122 9.37 -8.68 29.07
C LEU A 122 9.20 -7.29 29.72
N SER A 123 10.11 -6.35 29.41
CA SER A 123 9.96 -4.98 29.88
C SER A 123 8.75 -4.30 29.22
N GLU A 124 7.99 -3.58 30.00
CA GLU A 124 6.83 -2.84 29.50
C GLU A 124 7.24 -1.90 28.34
N PRO A 125 6.58 -1.96 27.18
CA PRO A 125 7.03 -1.31 25.93
C PRO A 125 7.10 0.21 25.96
N THR A 126 6.60 0.87 27.00
CA THR A 126 6.26 2.28 26.92
C THR A 126 7.12 3.23 27.75
N VAL A 127 7.87 2.75 28.72
CA VAL A 127 8.54 3.65 29.66
C VAL A 127 9.99 3.95 29.26
N ASP A 128 10.68 3.09 28.53
CA ASP A 128 12.11 3.22 28.25
C ASP A 128 12.54 3.16 26.77
N LYS A 129 11.66 3.48 25.82
CA LYS A 129 12.06 3.63 24.38
C LYS A 129 13.23 4.62 24.16
N LYS A 130 13.56 5.45 25.14
CA LYS A 130 14.74 6.33 25.11
C LYS A 130 16.07 5.58 25.25
N HIS A 131 16.03 4.29 25.57
CA HIS A 131 17.20 3.49 25.89
C HIS A 131 17.30 2.17 25.12
N VAL A 132 16.38 1.87 24.19
CA VAL A 132 16.61 0.80 23.22
C VAL A 132 17.69 1.29 22.27
N ARG A 133 18.92 0.98 22.59
CA ARG A 133 20.07 1.35 21.78
C ARG A 133 20.04 0.53 20.51
N ALA A 134 20.22 1.20 19.38
CA ALA A 134 20.81 0.55 18.23
C ALA A 134 22.02 -0.23 18.71
N LEU A 135 22.14 -1.48 18.27
CA LEU A 135 23.31 -2.27 18.64
C LEU A 135 24.52 -1.60 17.98
N GLU A 136 25.57 -1.35 18.74
CA GLU A 136 26.87 -1.03 18.17
C GLU A 136 27.44 -2.37 17.66
N ASP A 137 27.64 -2.51 16.35
CA ASP A 137 28.12 -3.74 15.70
C ASP A 137 27.18 -4.97 15.84
N GLY A 138 25.87 -4.79 15.62
CA GLY A 138 24.88 -5.88 15.59
C GLY A 138 25.12 -6.87 14.44
N VAL A 139 24.82 -8.14 14.68
CA VAL A 139 24.83 -9.19 13.66
C VAL A 139 23.41 -9.41 13.15
N TYR A 140 23.20 -9.13 11.86
CA TYR A 140 21.91 -9.23 11.20
C TYR A 140 21.98 -10.22 10.06
N ARG A 141 21.11 -11.23 10.06
CA ARG A 141 21.05 -12.27 9.05
C ARG A 141 19.62 -12.67 8.77
N ASP A 142 19.44 -13.42 7.73
CA ASP A 142 18.22 -14.11 7.34
C ASP A 142 17.05 -13.16 7.00
N MET A 143 16.10 -13.68 6.24
CA MET A 143 14.82 -13.01 5.95
C MET A 143 13.71 -13.74 6.68
N TRP A 144 12.99 -12.99 7.52
CA TRP A 144 11.84 -13.49 8.26
C TRP A 144 10.54 -13.17 7.53
N VAL A 145 9.61 -14.09 7.59
CA VAL A 145 8.27 -13.95 7.04
C VAL A 145 7.27 -14.28 8.14
N TYR A 146 6.49 -13.28 8.58
CA TYR A 146 5.35 -13.55 9.44
C TYR A 146 4.23 -14.17 8.62
N CYS A 147 3.90 -15.43 8.92
CA CYS A 147 2.87 -16.18 8.24
C CYS A 147 1.56 -16.05 9.02
N GLU A 148 0.66 -15.20 8.55
CA GLU A 148 -0.67 -15.03 9.12
C GLU A 148 -1.55 -16.23 8.76
N THR A 149 -2.37 -16.64 9.73
CA THR A 149 -3.30 -17.76 9.61
C THR A 149 -4.73 -17.32 9.88
N GLN A 150 -5.68 -17.93 9.21
CA GLN A 150 -7.09 -17.73 9.47
C GLN A 150 -7.85 -19.06 9.31
N GLY A 151 -8.70 -19.37 10.29
CA GLY A 151 -9.49 -20.60 10.23
C GLY A 151 -8.68 -21.92 10.28
N GLY A 152 -7.41 -21.87 10.71
CA GLY A 152 -6.51 -23.01 10.73
C GLY A 152 -5.74 -23.24 9.43
N GLU A 153 -5.72 -22.27 8.52
CA GLU A 153 -5.02 -22.31 7.24
C GLU A 153 -4.09 -21.09 7.10
N LEU A 154 -3.01 -21.22 6.32
CA LEU A 154 -2.16 -20.10 5.93
C LEU A 154 -2.90 -19.20 4.94
N LEU A 155 -2.89 -17.90 5.16
CA LEU A 155 -3.38 -16.96 4.16
C LEU A 155 -2.51 -17.00 2.89
N ASP A 156 -3.10 -16.78 1.74
CA ASP A 156 -2.41 -16.81 0.46
C ASP A 156 -1.24 -15.82 0.38
N VAL A 157 -1.41 -14.61 0.89
CA VAL A 157 -0.31 -13.63 1.00
C VAL A 157 0.87 -14.14 1.83
N SER A 158 0.66 -15.02 2.81
CA SER A 158 1.74 -15.67 3.56
C SER A 158 2.54 -16.62 2.66
N LYS A 159 1.84 -17.35 1.79
CA LYS A 159 2.47 -18.27 0.80
C LYS A 159 3.21 -17.48 -0.28
N GLU A 160 2.64 -16.38 -0.79
CA GLU A 160 3.29 -15.45 -1.72
C GLU A 160 4.60 -14.88 -1.14
N MET A 161 4.55 -14.40 0.11
CA MET A 161 5.72 -13.84 0.79
C MET A 161 6.83 -14.88 1.00
N LEU A 162 6.50 -16.14 1.31
CA LEU A 162 7.48 -17.21 1.41
C LEU A 162 8.16 -17.48 0.08
N GLY A 163 7.39 -17.54 -1.01
CA GLY A 163 7.91 -17.68 -2.38
C GLY A 163 8.85 -16.52 -2.73
N LYS A 164 8.42 -15.27 -2.48
CA LYS A 164 9.24 -14.08 -2.75
C LYS A 164 10.49 -14.00 -1.88
N ALA A 165 10.39 -14.35 -0.60
CA ALA A 165 11.54 -14.39 0.30
C ALA A 165 12.58 -15.42 -0.19
N ARG A 166 12.12 -16.59 -0.68
CA ARG A 166 13.02 -17.60 -1.24
C ARG A 166 13.72 -17.11 -2.50
N GLU A 167 12.99 -16.50 -3.45
CA GLU A 167 13.57 -15.87 -4.62
C GLU A 167 14.66 -14.86 -4.26
N LEU A 168 14.37 -13.97 -3.28
CA LEU A 168 15.30 -12.94 -2.83
C LEU A 168 16.54 -13.53 -2.16
N MET A 169 16.41 -14.58 -1.34
CA MET A 169 17.55 -15.20 -0.66
C MET A 169 18.38 -16.05 -1.61
N ASP A 170 17.79 -16.69 -2.61
CA ASP A 170 18.52 -17.39 -3.67
C ASP A 170 19.33 -16.39 -4.53
N GLY A 171 18.73 -15.24 -4.88
CA GLY A 171 19.43 -14.14 -5.56
C GLY A 171 20.57 -13.58 -4.71
N TYR A 172 20.31 -13.35 -3.43
CA TYR A 172 21.29 -12.85 -2.46
C TYR A 172 22.54 -13.76 -2.38
N ALA A 173 22.36 -15.07 -2.33
CA ALA A 173 23.47 -16.03 -2.33
C ALA A 173 24.32 -15.93 -3.61
N GLY A 174 23.68 -15.64 -4.76
CA GLY A 174 24.37 -15.42 -6.03
C GLY A 174 25.18 -14.13 -6.08
N ASP A 175 24.63 -13.04 -5.54
CA ASP A 175 25.21 -11.69 -5.62
C ASP A 175 26.29 -11.45 -4.55
N TYR A 176 26.07 -11.90 -3.32
CA TYR A 176 26.94 -11.63 -2.18
C TYR A 176 27.81 -12.83 -1.76
N GLY A 177 27.50 -14.03 -2.25
CA GLY A 177 28.25 -15.24 -1.94
C GLY A 177 28.04 -15.80 -0.53
N ASP A 178 27.13 -15.19 0.25
CA ASP A 178 26.72 -15.65 1.58
C ASP A 178 25.37 -16.35 1.46
N GLU A 179 25.20 -17.50 2.11
CA GLU A 179 23.91 -18.17 2.22
C GLU A 179 23.15 -17.62 3.42
N GLU A 180 21.97 -17.05 3.16
CA GLU A 180 21.00 -16.58 4.16
C GLU A 180 19.73 -17.40 4.06
N ARG A 181 19.01 -17.58 5.17
CA ARG A 181 17.81 -18.43 5.25
C ARG A 181 16.54 -17.61 5.08
N VAL A 182 15.46 -18.32 4.77
CA VAL A 182 14.08 -17.86 4.92
C VAL A 182 13.52 -18.49 6.19
N ASP A 183 13.17 -17.68 7.18
CA ASP A 183 12.63 -18.15 8.44
C ASP A 183 11.14 -17.74 8.54
N ALA A 184 10.24 -18.71 8.54
CA ALA A 184 8.81 -18.49 8.76
C ALA A 184 8.51 -18.29 10.26
N VAL A 185 7.62 -17.37 10.59
CA VAL A 185 7.20 -17.04 11.96
C VAL A 185 5.69 -17.17 12.10
N LEU A 186 5.22 -18.01 13.01
CA LEU A 186 3.81 -18.27 13.27
C LEU A 186 3.46 -18.06 14.74
N VAL A 187 2.28 -17.52 15.00
CA VAL A 187 1.73 -17.34 16.35
C VAL A 187 0.25 -17.66 16.31
N GLY A 188 -0.22 -18.57 17.18
CA GLY A 188 -1.62 -18.96 17.20
C GLY A 188 -1.90 -20.15 18.08
N ASP A 189 -2.91 -20.93 17.68
CA ASP A 189 -3.30 -22.21 18.25
C ASP A 189 -3.16 -23.31 17.18
N ASP A 190 -2.61 -24.46 17.53
CA ASP A 190 -2.35 -25.59 16.61
C ASP A 190 -1.39 -25.26 15.44
N MET A 191 -0.29 -24.53 15.71
CA MET A 191 0.62 -23.99 14.67
C MET A 191 1.66 -24.98 14.12
N GLU A 192 1.88 -26.17 14.74
CA GLU A 192 2.96 -27.08 14.35
C GLU A 192 2.81 -27.61 12.91
N GLU A 193 1.60 -28.04 12.51
CA GLU A 193 1.34 -28.55 11.16
C GLU A 193 1.51 -27.45 10.10
N LEU A 194 1.10 -26.21 10.39
CA LEU A 194 1.29 -25.05 9.51
C LEU A 194 2.76 -24.62 9.40
N ALA A 195 3.53 -24.79 10.48
CA ALA A 195 4.98 -24.58 10.44
C ALA A 195 5.68 -25.61 9.52
N GLU A 196 5.22 -26.88 9.53
CA GLU A 196 5.70 -27.90 8.58
C GLU A 196 5.32 -27.52 7.13
N GLU A 197 4.12 -26.97 6.90
CA GLU A 197 3.68 -26.50 5.59
C GLU A 197 4.58 -25.36 5.08
N CYS A 198 4.96 -24.39 5.91
CA CYS A 198 5.87 -23.30 5.53
C CYS A 198 7.22 -23.81 5.00
N ILE A 199 7.73 -24.96 5.51
CA ILE A 199 8.95 -25.57 4.98
C ILE A 199 8.76 -25.99 3.51
N THR A 200 7.61 -26.59 3.19
CA THR A 200 7.32 -27.01 1.81
C THR A 200 7.18 -25.82 0.86
N LEU A 201 6.82 -24.64 1.39
CA LEU A 201 6.61 -23.38 0.67
C LEU A 201 7.86 -22.47 0.64
N GLY A 202 9.05 -23.00 0.99
CA GLY A 202 10.30 -22.27 0.80
C GLY A 202 11.05 -21.84 2.06
N ALA A 203 10.48 -22.00 3.26
CA ALA A 203 11.19 -21.73 4.49
C ALA A 203 12.28 -22.79 4.78
N ASP A 204 13.39 -22.34 5.39
CA ASP A 204 14.45 -23.20 5.88
C ASP A 204 14.28 -23.51 7.39
N VAL A 205 13.71 -22.55 8.11
CA VAL A 205 13.28 -22.71 9.51
C VAL A 205 11.86 -22.19 9.65
N ALA A 206 11.03 -22.89 10.43
CA ALA A 206 9.71 -22.41 10.82
C ALA A 206 9.63 -22.35 12.35
N VAL A 207 9.49 -21.13 12.87
CA VAL A 207 9.41 -20.87 14.31
C VAL A 207 7.99 -20.55 14.68
N TYR A 208 7.43 -21.29 15.63
CA TYR A 208 6.06 -21.06 16.03
C TYR A 208 5.89 -20.96 17.54
N HIS A 209 4.89 -20.20 17.97
CA HIS A 209 4.39 -20.19 19.33
C HIS A 209 2.94 -20.64 19.35
N ASP A 210 2.64 -21.59 20.23
CA ASP A 210 1.37 -22.29 20.30
C ASP A 210 0.72 -22.08 21.67
N ASP A 211 -0.45 -21.43 21.70
CA ASP A 211 -1.25 -21.21 22.92
C ASP A 211 -2.73 -21.08 22.56
N GLU A 212 -3.59 -21.90 23.19
CA GLU A 212 -5.05 -21.90 22.95
C GLU A 212 -5.73 -20.52 23.09
N ARG A 213 -5.12 -19.61 23.87
CA ARG A 213 -5.61 -18.24 24.05
C ARG A 213 -5.33 -17.34 22.85
N LEU A 214 -4.55 -17.81 21.89
CA LEU A 214 -4.12 -17.11 20.66
C LEU A 214 -4.85 -17.63 19.41
N GLU A 215 -5.93 -18.41 19.56
CA GLU A 215 -6.80 -18.81 18.46
C GLU A 215 -7.24 -17.62 17.58
N ARG A 216 -7.29 -16.43 18.17
CA ARG A 216 -7.59 -15.18 17.47
C ARG A 216 -6.50 -14.15 17.71
N PHE A 217 -6.26 -13.33 16.67
CA PHE A 217 -5.28 -12.25 16.74
C PHE A 217 -5.53 -11.32 17.94
N ARG A 218 -4.47 -11.05 18.67
CA ARG A 218 -4.45 -10.11 19.81
C ARG A 218 -3.18 -9.26 19.71
N HIS A 219 -3.34 -7.97 19.59
CA HIS A 219 -2.22 -7.04 19.34
C HIS A 219 -1.03 -7.26 20.28
N LYS A 220 -1.23 -7.14 21.58
CA LYS A 220 -0.13 -7.17 22.54
C LYS A 220 0.56 -8.53 22.62
N PRO A 221 -0.12 -9.66 22.84
CA PRO A 221 0.55 -10.95 22.89
C PRO A 221 1.33 -11.28 21.61
N TYR A 222 0.72 -11.08 20.44
CA TYR A 222 1.38 -11.34 19.16
C TYR A 222 2.63 -10.48 18.97
N THR A 223 2.53 -9.17 19.25
CA THR A 223 3.68 -8.26 19.15
C THR A 223 4.83 -8.68 20.05
N GLU A 224 4.55 -9.00 21.30
CA GLU A 224 5.58 -9.37 22.26
C GLU A 224 6.24 -10.71 21.91
N ILE A 225 5.45 -11.71 21.48
CA ILE A 225 5.98 -13.02 21.05
C ILE A 225 6.89 -12.86 19.84
N VAL A 226 6.43 -12.18 18.79
CA VAL A 226 7.20 -11.99 17.56
C VAL A 226 8.46 -11.16 17.81
N ALA A 227 8.36 -10.11 18.61
CA ALA A 227 9.53 -9.31 19.01
C ALA A 227 10.51 -10.09 19.89
N ASP A 228 10.02 -10.96 20.77
CA ASP A 228 10.87 -11.84 21.58
C ASP A 228 11.58 -12.88 20.71
N MET A 229 10.87 -13.56 19.81
CA MET A 229 11.50 -14.45 18.82
C MET A 229 12.63 -13.75 18.06
N ALA A 230 12.43 -12.48 17.66
CA ALA A 230 13.40 -11.73 16.87
C ALA A 230 14.66 -11.38 17.65
N ARG A 231 14.58 -11.04 18.93
CA ARG A 231 15.72 -10.56 19.75
C ARG A 231 16.29 -11.59 20.71
N SER A 232 15.56 -12.67 21.00
CA SER A 232 16.06 -13.71 21.91
C SER A 232 17.24 -14.47 21.34
N LYS A 233 18.19 -14.79 22.20
CA LYS A 233 19.31 -15.66 21.88
C LYS A 233 18.88 -17.12 22.04
N THR A 234 18.83 -17.82 20.94
CA THR A 234 18.36 -19.22 20.86
C THR A 234 19.40 -20.09 20.18
N ASP A 235 19.26 -21.41 20.29
CA ASP A 235 20.22 -22.36 19.69
C ASP A 235 20.08 -22.50 18.17
N TRP A 236 18.93 -22.07 17.59
CA TRP A 236 18.64 -22.19 16.16
C TRP A 236 19.07 -20.97 15.33
N LYS A 237 19.39 -19.83 15.96
CA LYS A 237 19.94 -18.64 15.29
C LYS A 237 21.17 -18.09 16.01
N GLU A 238 22.18 -17.67 15.25
CA GLU A 238 23.46 -17.12 15.74
C GLU A 238 23.60 -15.62 15.42
N TYR A 239 22.50 -14.85 15.40
CA TYR A 239 22.48 -13.41 15.13
C TYR A 239 21.55 -12.67 16.10
N ASP A 240 21.69 -11.35 16.17
CA ASP A 240 20.98 -10.53 17.15
C ASP A 240 19.52 -10.29 16.74
N LYS A 241 19.28 -9.90 15.46
CA LYS A 241 17.96 -9.71 14.87
C LYS A 241 17.96 -10.16 13.42
N PRO A 242 16.80 -10.47 12.82
CA PRO A 242 16.71 -10.69 11.37
C PRO A 242 17.21 -9.46 10.60
N ARG A 243 17.74 -9.67 9.40
CA ARG A 243 18.13 -8.58 8.51
C ARG A 243 16.91 -7.97 7.84
N TYR A 244 15.97 -8.82 7.40
CA TYR A 244 14.74 -8.43 6.75
C TYR A 244 13.54 -9.07 7.43
N PHE A 245 12.39 -8.38 7.41
CA PHE A 245 11.17 -8.93 7.98
C PHE A 245 9.95 -8.53 7.15
N LEU A 246 9.27 -9.52 6.58
CA LEU A 246 8.06 -9.36 5.78
C LEU A 246 6.82 -9.68 6.60
N PHE A 247 5.78 -8.87 6.44
CA PHE A 247 4.47 -9.04 7.06
C PHE A 247 3.39 -8.92 5.98
N PRO A 248 2.21 -9.56 6.11
CA PRO A 248 1.12 -9.32 5.18
C PRO A 248 0.48 -7.94 5.41
N ALA A 249 0.01 -7.28 4.37
CA ALA A 249 -0.73 -6.03 4.48
C ALA A 249 -2.24 -6.25 4.71
N THR A 250 -2.60 -7.27 5.47
CA THR A 250 -3.93 -7.47 6.03
C THR A 250 -4.22 -6.50 7.16
N ASN A 251 -5.44 -6.46 7.69
CA ASN A 251 -5.75 -5.63 8.85
C ASN A 251 -4.88 -6.00 10.07
N ASN A 252 -4.73 -7.31 10.36
CA ASN A 252 -3.92 -7.77 11.49
C ASN A 252 -2.43 -7.58 11.22
N GLY A 253 -1.97 -7.92 10.00
CA GLY A 253 -0.56 -7.82 9.63
C GLY A 253 -0.04 -6.38 9.60
N ARG A 254 -0.84 -5.41 9.15
CA ARG A 254 -0.50 -3.97 9.24
C ARG A 254 -0.30 -3.53 10.68
N ASP A 255 -1.20 -3.91 11.58
CA ASP A 255 -1.09 -3.59 12.99
C ASP A 255 0.11 -4.28 13.64
N LEU A 256 0.30 -5.58 13.39
CA LEU A 256 1.41 -6.34 13.93
C LEU A 256 2.77 -5.84 13.44
N SER A 257 2.90 -5.56 12.15
CA SER A 257 4.14 -5.06 11.55
C SER A 257 4.58 -3.75 12.18
N ALA A 258 3.67 -2.80 12.33
CA ALA A 258 3.95 -1.49 12.92
C ALA A 258 4.39 -1.61 14.39
N GLN A 259 3.70 -2.44 15.17
CA GLN A 259 4.01 -2.65 16.58
C GLN A 259 5.32 -3.43 16.78
N THR A 260 5.52 -4.52 16.01
CA THR A 260 6.75 -5.31 16.08
C THR A 260 7.98 -4.50 15.69
N GLN A 261 7.93 -3.75 14.59
CA GLN A 261 9.04 -2.89 14.17
C GLN A 261 9.32 -1.78 15.19
N ALA A 262 8.27 -1.25 15.84
CA ALA A 262 8.46 -0.30 16.93
C ALA A 262 9.13 -0.92 18.16
N GLU A 263 8.78 -2.17 18.53
CA GLU A 263 9.44 -2.91 19.61
C GLU A 263 10.90 -3.29 19.28
N LEU A 264 11.18 -3.55 18.01
CA LEU A 264 12.54 -3.85 17.54
C LEU A 264 13.36 -2.58 17.26
N ASP A 265 12.77 -1.40 17.46
CA ASP A 265 13.37 -0.09 17.21
C ASP A 265 13.87 0.05 15.76
N SER A 266 13.06 -0.34 14.81
CA SER A 266 13.39 -0.32 13.39
C SER A 266 12.34 0.40 12.53
N GLY A 267 12.60 0.51 11.23
CA GLY A 267 11.72 1.14 10.25
C GLY A 267 10.76 0.14 9.61
N LEU A 268 9.63 0.67 9.11
CA LEU A 268 8.64 -0.09 8.37
C LEU A 268 8.24 0.66 7.09
N ALA A 269 8.21 -0.02 5.96
CA ALA A 269 7.48 0.40 4.78
C ALA A 269 6.14 -0.34 4.74
N SER A 270 5.01 0.39 4.63
CA SER A 270 3.69 -0.23 4.56
C SER A 270 3.22 -0.39 3.12
N ASP A 271 2.45 -1.43 2.87
CA ASP A 271 1.71 -1.67 1.62
C ASP A 271 2.64 -1.70 0.39
N CYS A 272 3.63 -2.59 0.44
CA CYS A 272 4.59 -2.79 -0.63
C CYS A 272 4.10 -3.86 -1.60
N SER A 273 4.33 -3.63 -2.90
CA SER A 273 4.03 -4.58 -3.97
C SER A 273 5.28 -4.99 -4.77
N GLY A 274 6.45 -4.42 -4.50
CA GLY A 274 7.72 -4.78 -5.13
C GLY A 274 8.87 -4.82 -4.13
N LEU A 275 9.71 -5.87 -4.22
CA LEU A 275 10.84 -6.09 -3.33
C LEU A 275 12.08 -6.51 -4.12
N THR A 276 13.21 -5.83 -3.88
CA THR A 276 14.53 -6.20 -4.41
C THR A 276 15.61 -5.90 -3.39
N ILE A 277 16.74 -6.59 -3.45
CA ILE A 277 17.90 -6.33 -2.59
C ILE A 277 19.05 -5.85 -3.48
N THR A 278 19.63 -4.70 -3.12
CA THR A 278 20.75 -4.11 -3.89
C THR A 278 21.58 -3.18 -3.01
N ASP A 279 22.74 -2.78 -3.52
CA ASP A 279 23.61 -1.80 -2.86
C ASP A 279 23.24 -0.39 -3.32
N GLU A 280 23.24 0.58 -2.41
CA GLU A 280 22.87 1.96 -2.66
C GLU A 280 23.92 2.97 -2.24
N LEU A 281 24.26 3.90 -3.16
CA LEU A 281 25.18 5.00 -2.91
C LEU A 281 24.44 6.23 -2.40
N ILE A 282 24.46 6.44 -1.10
CA ILE A 282 23.71 7.50 -0.41
C ILE A 282 24.61 8.71 -0.13
N SER A 283 24.05 9.92 -0.36
CA SER A 283 24.72 11.19 -0.09
C SER A 283 24.00 12.09 0.94
N ASN A 284 22.98 11.55 1.61
CA ASN A 284 22.23 12.27 2.62
C ASN A 284 23.07 12.47 3.89
N PRO A 285 23.34 13.72 4.35
CA PRO A 285 24.19 13.99 5.53
C PRO A 285 23.72 13.32 6.82
N VAL A 286 22.40 13.07 6.98
CA VAL A 286 21.85 12.39 8.15
C VAL A 286 22.28 10.92 8.17
N LYS A 287 22.47 10.34 6.99
CA LYS A 287 22.87 8.93 6.81
C LYS A 287 24.39 8.75 6.73
N THR A 288 25.08 9.70 6.12
CA THR A 288 26.54 9.65 5.96
C THR A 288 27.31 10.30 7.13
N GLY A 289 26.66 11.13 7.95
CA GLY A 289 27.28 11.86 9.06
C GLY A 289 27.90 13.19 8.66
N GLU A 290 28.35 13.39 7.41
CA GLU A 290 28.98 14.60 6.92
C GLU A 290 28.37 15.09 5.59
N PRO A 291 28.18 16.41 5.42
CA PRO A 291 27.68 16.98 4.15
C PRO A 291 28.65 16.74 2.99
N GLY A 292 28.13 16.20 1.89
CA GLY A 292 28.89 15.93 0.67
C GLY A 292 29.65 14.60 0.65
N GLU A 293 29.62 13.86 1.72
CA GLU A 293 30.09 12.49 1.76
C GLU A 293 29.10 11.55 1.06
N LYS A 294 29.63 10.50 0.43
CA LYS A 294 28.86 9.42 -0.17
C LYS A 294 29.33 8.11 0.42
N ILE A 295 28.38 7.36 0.96
CA ILE A 295 28.62 6.04 1.53
C ILE A 295 27.80 5.03 0.73
N GLU A 296 28.43 3.92 0.37
CA GLU A 296 27.77 2.77 -0.20
C GLU A 296 27.21 1.92 0.93
N PHE A 297 25.89 1.76 0.93
CA PHE A 297 25.18 0.88 1.85
C PHE A 297 24.86 -0.41 1.09
N GLU A 298 25.39 -1.51 1.60
CA GLU A 298 25.24 -2.81 1.00
C GLU A 298 23.97 -3.51 1.49
N ARG A 299 23.38 -4.36 0.63
CA ARG A 299 22.31 -5.30 1.04
C ARG A 299 21.06 -4.57 1.54
N ILE A 300 20.68 -3.51 0.87
CA ILE A 300 19.49 -2.73 1.20
C ILE A 300 18.26 -3.33 0.54
N LEU A 301 17.21 -3.55 1.34
CA LEU A 301 15.90 -3.93 0.84
C LEU A 301 15.21 -2.71 0.24
N HIS A 302 15.00 -2.74 -1.06
CA HIS A 302 14.19 -1.77 -1.79
C HIS A 302 12.73 -2.20 -1.70
N MET A 303 11.94 -1.43 -0.98
CA MET A 303 10.53 -1.68 -0.74
C MET A 303 9.72 -0.71 -1.59
N GLN A 304 9.14 -1.20 -2.67
CA GLN A 304 8.35 -0.41 -3.60
C GLN A 304 6.88 -0.47 -3.20
N ARG A 305 6.27 0.68 -3.07
CA ARG A 305 4.84 0.80 -2.81
C ARG A 305 4.19 1.68 -3.87
N PRO A 306 2.94 1.39 -4.26
CA PRO A 306 2.15 2.28 -5.10
C PRO A 306 1.96 3.63 -4.40
N ASP A 307 2.23 4.73 -5.11
CA ASP A 307 2.05 6.10 -4.63
C ASP A 307 1.33 6.95 -5.68
N PHE A 308 0.89 8.14 -5.31
CA PHE A 308 0.11 9.01 -6.20
C PHE A 308 -1.03 8.29 -6.91
N SER A 309 -1.79 7.53 -6.14
CA SER A 309 -2.88 6.71 -6.68
C SER A 309 -2.39 5.60 -7.65
N GLY A 310 -1.14 5.05 -7.50
CA GLY A 310 -0.51 3.95 -8.25
C GLY A 310 0.03 4.33 -9.64
N PHE A 311 -0.02 5.61 -10.00
CA PHE A 311 0.65 6.08 -11.21
C PHE A 311 2.18 6.07 -11.08
N GLU A 312 2.70 6.08 -9.86
CA GLU A 312 4.13 6.05 -9.58
C GLU A 312 4.40 5.09 -8.42
N TYR A 313 5.60 4.55 -8.38
CA TYR A 313 6.07 3.74 -7.26
C TYR A 313 7.10 4.52 -6.46
N SER A 314 6.89 4.59 -5.15
CA SER A 314 7.89 5.10 -4.22
C SER A 314 8.75 3.97 -3.70
N THR A 315 10.07 4.09 -3.83
CA THR A 315 11.01 3.17 -3.20
C THR A 315 11.38 3.67 -1.82
N ILE A 316 11.09 2.87 -0.81
CA ILE A 316 11.39 3.16 0.59
C ILE A 316 12.58 2.31 1.02
N LEU A 317 13.53 2.93 1.73
CA LEU A 317 14.74 2.30 2.23
C LEU A 317 14.85 2.50 3.74
N CYS A 318 15.10 1.43 4.48
CA CYS A 318 15.51 1.48 5.88
C CYS A 318 17.03 1.45 5.94
N ILE A 319 17.66 2.61 6.11
CA ILE A 319 19.12 2.77 6.05
C ILE A 319 19.64 3.19 7.40
N ASP A 320 20.72 2.56 7.83
CA ASP A 320 21.45 2.90 9.04
C ASP A 320 21.96 4.34 9.03
N ASN A 321 22.26 4.88 10.17
CA ASN A 321 22.97 6.14 10.31
C ASN A 321 24.18 5.94 11.23
N PRO A 322 25.11 6.90 11.35
CA PRO A 322 26.34 6.72 12.13
C PRO A 322 26.13 6.37 13.60
N ASP A 323 24.97 6.70 14.15
CA ASP A 323 24.67 6.52 15.56
C ASP A 323 23.69 5.37 15.83
N ARG A 324 23.07 4.79 14.75
CA ARG A 324 21.98 3.84 14.92
C ARG A 324 21.80 2.94 13.69
N GLU A 325 21.65 1.66 13.95
CA GLU A 325 21.31 0.62 12.97
C GLU A 325 19.80 0.34 12.98
N PHE A 326 19.19 0.25 11.79
CA PHE A 326 17.76 0.04 11.62
C PHE A 326 17.49 -1.36 11.07
N HIS A 327 17.54 -2.35 11.93
CA HIS A 327 17.23 -3.75 11.61
C HIS A 327 16.18 -4.34 12.56
N PRO A 328 15.29 -5.19 12.00
CA PRO A 328 15.19 -5.62 10.59
C PRO A 328 14.69 -4.51 9.65
N GLN A 329 15.11 -4.53 8.38
CA GLN A 329 14.46 -3.74 7.33
C GLN A 329 13.12 -4.42 7.05
N GLY A 330 12.01 -3.76 7.37
CA GLY A 330 10.70 -4.38 7.39
C GLY A 330 9.68 -3.74 6.47
N CYS A 331 8.79 -4.56 5.92
CA CYS A 331 7.64 -4.08 5.18
C CYS A 331 6.39 -4.95 5.39
N SER A 332 5.23 -4.36 5.12
CA SER A 332 4.02 -5.12 4.86
C SER A 332 3.76 -5.24 3.35
N VAL A 333 3.33 -6.41 2.90
CA VAL A 333 3.16 -6.78 1.50
C VAL A 333 1.67 -6.85 1.18
N ILE A 334 1.26 -6.18 0.10
CA ILE A 334 -0.12 -6.23 -0.40
C ILE A 334 -0.42 -7.65 -0.89
N PRO A 335 -1.55 -8.27 -0.49
CA PRO A 335 -1.99 -9.54 -1.05
C PRO A 335 -2.09 -9.50 -2.59
N GLY A 336 -1.70 -10.57 -3.27
CA GLY A 336 -1.67 -10.66 -4.73
C GLY A 336 -0.46 -10.00 -5.40
N SER A 337 0.55 -9.55 -4.63
CA SER A 337 1.73 -8.89 -5.19
C SER A 337 2.80 -9.85 -5.73
N PHE A 338 2.77 -11.10 -5.34
CA PHE A 338 3.79 -12.09 -5.72
C PHE A 338 3.17 -13.46 -5.97
N ASP A 339 3.78 -14.21 -6.88
CA ASP A 339 3.38 -15.57 -7.16
C ASP A 339 3.61 -16.49 -5.94
N GLN A 340 2.67 -17.39 -5.70
CA GLN A 340 2.84 -18.45 -4.72
C GLN A 340 3.81 -19.51 -5.25
N MET A 341 4.65 -20.03 -4.39
CA MET A 341 5.52 -21.13 -4.73
C MET A 341 4.74 -22.47 -4.67
N ASP A 342 4.92 -23.34 -5.66
CA ASP A 342 4.40 -24.71 -5.60
C ASP A 342 4.99 -25.45 -4.39
N PRO A 343 4.15 -26.11 -3.56
CA PRO A 343 4.64 -26.86 -2.41
C PRO A 343 5.59 -28.01 -2.80
N ASP A 344 6.81 -28.00 -2.26
CA ASP A 344 7.79 -29.08 -2.46
C ASP A 344 7.92 -29.94 -1.19
N ALA A 345 7.20 -31.06 -1.13
CA ALA A 345 7.26 -32.00 -0.04
C ALA A 345 8.63 -32.68 0.17
N SER A 346 9.60 -32.46 -0.71
CA SER A 346 10.95 -32.98 -0.58
C SER A 346 11.91 -32.02 0.14
N ARG A 347 11.49 -30.79 0.43
CA ARG A 347 12.29 -29.84 1.20
C ARG A 347 12.48 -30.33 2.63
N GLU A 348 13.69 -30.15 3.13
CA GLU A 348 14.05 -30.39 4.53
C GLU A 348 14.29 -29.05 5.21
N GLY A 349 13.70 -28.83 6.38
CA GLY A 349 13.86 -27.62 7.17
C GLY A 349 13.74 -27.94 8.66
N GLU A 350 13.93 -26.95 9.51
CA GLU A 350 13.84 -27.07 10.95
C GLU A 350 12.55 -26.45 11.46
N VAL A 351 11.73 -27.19 12.21
CA VAL A 351 10.53 -26.67 12.88
C VAL A 351 10.84 -26.47 14.36
N VAL A 352 10.69 -25.25 14.86
CA VAL A 352 11.11 -24.82 16.19
C VAL A 352 9.93 -24.26 16.96
N SER A 353 9.63 -24.87 18.12
CA SER A 353 8.69 -24.29 19.07
C SER A 353 9.39 -23.24 19.93
N HIS A 354 8.80 -22.04 19.99
CA HIS A 354 9.26 -20.93 20.84
C HIS A 354 8.35 -20.79 22.05
N ASP A 355 8.93 -20.89 23.24
CA ASP A 355 8.18 -20.71 24.50
C ASP A 355 8.25 -19.23 24.93
N ALA A 356 7.10 -18.58 25.09
CA ALA A 356 6.98 -17.25 25.66
C ALA A 356 6.03 -17.27 26.88
N GLU A 357 6.39 -16.58 27.94
CA GLU A 357 5.49 -16.41 29.08
C GLU A 357 4.49 -15.29 28.78
N LEU A 358 3.19 -15.63 28.81
CA LEU A 358 2.11 -14.70 28.53
C LEU A 358 1.37 -14.36 29.82
N PRO A 359 1.46 -13.12 30.34
CA PRO A 359 0.73 -12.70 31.54
C PRO A 359 -0.79 -12.77 31.36
N ASP A 360 -1.49 -13.33 32.35
CA ASP A 360 -2.97 -13.47 32.30
C ASP A 360 -3.70 -12.12 32.15
N ASP A 361 -3.09 -11.02 32.53
CA ASP A 361 -3.70 -9.71 32.40
C ASP A 361 -3.77 -9.19 30.95
N TRP A 362 -3.08 -9.81 30.02
CA TRP A 362 -3.22 -9.54 28.57
C TRP A 362 -4.49 -10.17 27.98
N PHE A 363 -5.07 -11.13 28.67
CA PHE A 363 -6.26 -11.89 28.25
C PHE A 363 -7.55 -11.51 29.02
N ARG A 364 -7.64 -10.26 29.50
CA ARG A 364 -8.81 -9.76 30.23
C ARG A 364 -10.09 -9.67 29.41
N VAL A 365 -9.96 -9.61 28.09
CA VAL A 365 -11.08 -9.62 27.16
C VAL A 365 -11.22 -11.03 26.64
N GLU A 366 -12.34 -11.67 26.96
CA GLU A 366 -12.68 -13.01 26.47
C GLU A 366 -13.66 -12.87 25.31
N MET A 367 -13.44 -13.63 24.24
CA MET A 367 -14.38 -13.77 23.16
C MET A 367 -15.39 -14.84 23.56
N SER A 368 -16.65 -14.45 23.75
CA SER A 368 -17.69 -15.37 24.22
C SER A 368 -18.34 -16.17 23.10
N GLU A 369 -18.34 -15.66 21.89
CA GLU A 369 -18.96 -16.28 20.72
C GLU A 369 -18.37 -15.66 19.45
N TRP A 370 -18.08 -16.49 18.47
CA TRP A 370 -17.69 -16.07 17.12
C TRP A 370 -18.24 -17.08 16.11
N ASP A 371 -18.42 -16.66 14.89
CA ASP A 371 -18.82 -17.48 13.76
C ASP A 371 -18.05 -17.04 12.53
N THR A 372 -17.71 -17.97 11.65
CA THR A 372 -17.25 -17.64 10.31
C THR A 372 -18.47 -17.34 9.46
N LEU A 373 -18.45 -16.26 8.76
CA LEU A 373 -19.44 -16.02 7.73
C LEU A 373 -19.23 -17.10 6.66
N ASP A 374 -20.15 -18.07 6.56
CA ASP A 374 -20.15 -19.13 5.53
C ASP A 374 -20.35 -18.59 4.10
N THR A 375 -20.21 -17.29 3.92
CA THR A 375 -20.49 -16.56 2.69
C THR A 375 -19.25 -15.87 2.13
N GLY A 376 -18.08 -16.33 2.47
CA GLY A 376 -16.85 -15.83 1.84
C GLY A 376 -16.96 -15.99 0.32
N VAL A 377 -17.15 -14.88 -0.38
CA VAL A 377 -17.08 -14.86 -1.84
C VAL A 377 -15.61 -14.78 -2.18
N ASP A 378 -15.07 -15.87 -2.69
CA ASP A 378 -13.72 -15.88 -3.24
C ASP A 378 -13.79 -15.51 -4.72
N LEU A 379 -13.22 -14.35 -5.06
CA LEU A 379 -13.14 -13.88 -6.43
C LEU A 379 -11.77 -14.19 -7.06
N THR A 380 -10.80 -14.64 -6.26
CA THR A 380 -9.40 -14.78 -6.70
C THR A 380 -9.17 -15.93 -7.67
N ASP A 381 -9.97 -17.01 -7.56
CA ASP A 381 -9.83 -18.23 -8.36
C ASP A 381 -10.79 -18.28 -9.58
N ARG A 382 -11.40 -17.17 -9.96
CA ARG A 382 -12.38 -17.14 -11.06
C ARG A 382 -11.72 -16.89 -12.41
N ASP A 383 -12.20 -17.61 -13.43
CA ASP A 383 -11.77 -17.38 -14.83
C ASP A 383 -12.31 -16.04 -15.37
N VAL A 384 -13.50 -15.61 -14.92
CA VAL A 384 -14.14 -14.37 -15.37
C VAL A 384 -14.68 -13.59 -14.18
N ILE A 385 -14.36 -12.29 -14.13
CA ILE A 385 -14.98 -11.35 -13.19
C ILE A 385 -15.79 -10.31 -13.96
N VAL A 386 -17.07 -10.21 -13.65
CA VAL A 386 -17.93 -9.11 -14.10
C VAL A 386 -18.07 -8.11 -12.98
N ALA A 387 -17.40 -6.97 -13.10
CA ALA A 387 -17.38 -5.95 -12.05
C ALA A 387 -18.26 -4.74 -12.42
N VAL A 388 -19.06 -4.27 -11.45
CA VAL A 388 -19.89 -3.08 -11.63
C VAL A 388 -19.42 -1.91 -10.78
N GLY A 389 -19.50 -0.72 -11.38
CA GLY A 389 -19.15 0.54 -10.77
C GLY A 389 -20.35 1.46 -10.53
N ARG A 390 -20.09 2.72 -10.16
CA ARG A 390 -21.11 3.73 -9.92
C ARG A 390 -21.97 4.06 -11.14
N GLY A 391 -21.59 3.60 -12.33
CA GLY A 391 -22.41 3.72 -13.55
C GLY A 391 -23.77 3.06 -13.47
N ILE A 392 -24.03 2.19 -12.48
CA ILE A 392 -25.36 1.61 -12.20
C ILE A 392 -26.32 2.61 -11.51
N GLY A 393 -25.89 3.86 -11.26
CA GLY A 393 -26.60 4.80 -10.38
C GLY A 393 -28.02 5.17 -10.78
N ASP A 394 -28.42 5.02 -12.06
CA ASP A 394 -29.78 5.31 -12.53
C ASP A 394 -30.78 4.23 -12.10
N ASP A 395 -30.37 2.95 -12.14
CA ASP A 395 -31.12 1.80 -11.62
C ASP A 395 -30.17 0.73 -11.09
N PRO A 396 -29.73 0.84 -9.80
CA PRO A 396 -28.77 -0.08 -9.22
C PRO A 396 -29.22 -1.53 -9.19
N THR A 397 -30.52 -1.78 -9.01
CA THR A 397 -31.10 -3.12 -9.01
C THR A 397 -30.97 -3.76 -10.39
N GLU A 398 -31.44 -3.08 -11.45
CA GLU A 398 -31.33 -3.55 -12.83
C GLU A 398 -29.86 -3.71 -13.25
N GLY A 399 -28.98 -2.76 -12.86
CA GLY A 399 -27.55 -2.85 -13.18
C GLY A 399 -26.86 -4.08 -12.62
N ILE A 400 -27.19 -4.49 -11.38
CA ILE A 400 -26.67 -5.72 -10.77
C ILE A 400 -27.32 -6.96 -11.41
N GLU A 401 -28.63 -6.94 -11.70
CA GLU A 401 -29.31 -8.04 -12.37
C GLU A 401 -28.68 -8.34 -13.75
N LEU A 402 -28.43 -7.32 -14.55
CA LEU A 402 -27.79 -7.48 -15.86
C LEU A 402 -26.34 -7.99 -15.77
N ALA A 403 -25.61 -7.61 -14.73
CA ALA A 403 -24.28 -8.16 -14.50
C ALA A 403 -24.33 -9.63 -14.07
N LEU A 404 -25.31 -10.01 -13.25
CA LEU A 404 -25.52 -11.42 -12.86
C LEU A 404 -25.96 -12.27 -14.04
N ASP A 405 -26.81 -11.73 -14.93
CA ASP A 405 -27.20 -12.43 -16.17
C ASP A 405 -25.96 -12.71 -17.05
N LEU A 406 -24.99 -11.78 -17.08
CA LEU A 406 -23.73 -12.00 -17.79
C LEU A 406 -22.83 -13.01 -17.07
N VAL A 407 -22.74 -12.97 -15.73
CA VAL A 407 -22.03 -13.95 -14.93
C VAL A 407 -22.57 -15.35 -15.21
N ASP A 408 -23.89 -15.53 -15.21
CA ASP A 408 -24.55 -16.82 -15.45
C ASP A 408 -24.33 -17.37 -16.88
N ALA A 409 -23.94 -16.52 -17.83
CA ALA A 409 -23.62 -16.94 -19.20
C ALA A 409 -22.22 -17.59 -19.32
N PHE A 410 -21.33 -17.43 -18.36
CA PHE A 410 -20.02 -18.07 -18.31
C PHE A 410 -20.04 -19.33 -17.42
N GLU A 411 -19.09 -20.24 -17.62
CA GLU A 411 -19.00 -21.47 -16.82
C GLU A 411 -18.39 -21.25 -15.43
N ASP A 412 -17.39 -20.33 -15.32
CA ASP A 412 -16.70 -19.97 -14.07
C ASP A 412 -16.52 -18.45 -14.00
N ALA A 413 -17.57 -17.78 -13.54
CA ALA A 413 -17.56 -16.33 -13.37
C ALA A 413 -18.20 -15.92 -12.04
N ASP A 414 -17.86 -14.74 -11.55
CA ASP A 414 -18.51 -14.15 -10.38
C ASP A 414 -18.64 -12.63 -10.51
N LEU A 415 -19.50 -12.04 -9.65
CA LEU A 415 -19.78 -10.61 -9.62
C LEU A 415 -18.82 -9.90 -8.67
N GLY A 416 -18.07 -8.93 -9.21
CA GLY A 416 -17.26 -7.98 -8.45
C GLY A 416 -17.92 -6.62 -8.30
N LEU A 417 -17.57 -5.88 -7.25
CA LEU A 417 -18.09 -4.54 -6.97
C LEU A 417 -16.96 -3.54 -6.78
N SER A 418 -17.09 -2.35 -7.34
CA SER A 418 -16.21 -1.27 -6.93
C SER A 418 -16.56 -0.76 -5.53
N ARG A 419 -15.60 -0.22 -4.79
CA ARG A 419 -15.84 0.42 -3.48
C ARG A 419 -16.98 1.44 -3.52
N GLY A 420 -17.11 2.16 -4.65
CA GLY A 420 -18.16 3.15 -4.84
C GLY A 420 -19.58 2.58 -4.84
N VAL A 421 -19.76 1.30 -5.15
CA VAL A 421 -21.05 0.59 -5.06
C VAL A 421 -21.31 0.13 -3.64
N VAL A 422 -20.31 -0.49 -3.00
CA VAL A 422 -20.41 -1.02 -1.64
C VAL A 422 -20.67 0.07 -0.60
N THR A 423 -20.00 1.23 -0.74
CA THR A 423 -20.12 2.34 0.22
C THR A 423 -21.24 3.33 -0.10
N ALA A 424 -21.81 3.27 -1.29
CA ALA A 424 -22.92 4.14 -1.66
C ALA A 424 -24.21 3.70 -0.97
N SER A 425 -25.04 4.68 -0.59
CA SER A 425 -26.36 4.41 -0.05
C SER A 425 -27.35 4.14 -1.22
N TYR A 426 -27.04 3.17 -2.07
CA TYR A 426 -27.98 2.74 -3.11
C TYR A 426 -29.14 1.97 -2.48
N SER A 427 -30.36 2.25 -2.94
CA SER A 427 -31.51 1.41 -2.63
C SER A 427 -31.54 0.27 -3.64
N VAL A 428 -30.91 -0.84 -3.28
CA VAL A 428 -30.99 -2.08 -4.04
C VAL A 428 -32.13 -2.90 -3.44
N GLU A 429 -33.01 -3.44 -4.25
CA GLU A 429 -34.19 -4.16 -3.78
C GLU A 429 -34.19 -5.62 -4.27
N GLY A 430 -34.84 -6.49 -3.48
CA GLY A 430 -35.11 -7.86 -3.89
C GLY A 430 -33.93 -8.81 -3.68
N HIS A 431 -33.78 -9.77 -4.60
CA HIS A 431 -32.81 -10.87 -4.46
C HIS A 431 -31.36 -10.42 -4.68
N VAL A 432 -31.14 -9.27 -5.30
CA VAL A 432 -29.80 -8.75 -5.57
C VAL A 432 -29.19 -8.00 -4.37
N GLU A 433 -29.97 -7.67 -3.35
CA GLU A 433 -29.48 -7.02 -2.12
C GLU A 433 -28.34 -7.82 -1.45
N GLN A 434 -28.40 -9.14 -1.48
CA GLN A 434 -27.39 -10.02 -0.92
C GLN A 434 -26.02 -9.94 -1.61
N TYR A 435 -25.95 -9.43 -2.84
CA TYR A 435 -24.71 -9.30 -3.59
C TYR A 435 -23.97 -8.00 -3.27
N VAL A 436 -24.62 -7.01 -2.64
CA VAL A 436 -23.97 -5.75 -2.27
C VAL A 436 -23.31 -5.93 -0.90
N SER A 437 -22.13 -6.52 -0.91
CA SER A 437 -21.35 -6.80 0.29
C SER A 437 -19.89 -6.38 0.13
N GLU A 438 -19.20 -6.15 1.26
CA GLU A 438 -17.76 -5.84 1.27
C GLU A 438 -16.93 -7.01 0.75
N GLU A 439 -17.42 -8.24 0.83
CA GLU A 439 -16.77 -9.45 0.34
C GLU A 439 -16.63 -9.49 -1.18
N ARG A 440 -17.43 -8.72 -1.90
CA ARG A 440 -17.38 -8.59 -3.37
C ARG A 440 -16.63 -7.34 -3.83
N GLN A 441 -16.09 -6.59 -2.89
CA GLN A 441 -15.35 -5.39 -3.20
C GLN A 441 -14.00 -5.74 -3.81
N ILE A 442 -13.69 -5.16 -4.98
CA ILE A 442 -12.39 -5.26 -5.65
C ILE A 442 -11.65 -3.93 -5.51
N GLY A 443 -10.36 -4.00 -5.22
CA GLY A 443 -9.47 -2.85 -5.09
C GLY A 443 -8.55 -2.91 -3.87
N GLU A 444 -7.79 -1.87 -3.63
CA GLU A 444 -6.80 -1.72 -2.55
C GLU A 444 -7.29 -2.16 -1.14
N THR A 445 -8.57 -1.97 -0.86
CA THR A 445 -9.19 -2.33 0.44
C THR A 445 -10.19 -3.49 0.32
N GLY A 446 -10.23 -4.16 -0.81
CA GLY A 446 -11.07 -5.32 -1.11
C GLY A 446 -10.23 -6.50 -1.56
N GLN A 447 -10.80 -7.35 -2.38
CA GLN A 447 -10.07 -8.45 -3.00
C GLN A 447 -9.20 -7.94 -4.16
N VAL A 448 -8.04 -8.54 -4.33
CA VAL A 448 -7.18 -8.38 -5.51
C VAL A 448 -7.37 -9.62 -6.37
N VAL A 449 -7.72 -9.43 -7.63
CA VAL A 449 -8.09 -10.49 -8.57
C VAL A 449 -7.24 -10.40 -9.85
N GLN A 450 -6.94 -11.55 -10.44
CA GLN A 450 -6.14 -11.68 -11.65
C GLN A 450 -6.79 -12.68 -12.64
N PRO A 451 -8.10 -12.51 -12.98
CA PRO A 451 -8.75 -13.45 -13.86
C PRO A 451 -8.22 -13.36 -15.29
N PRO A 452 -8.31 -14.44 -16.09
CA PRO A 452 -8.12 -14.39 -17.54
C PRO A 452 -9.00 -13.33 -18.23
N LEU A 453 -10.19 -13.05 -17.70
CA LEU A 453 -11.07 -12.02 -18.24
C LEU A 453 -11.71 -11.16 -17.15
N TYR A 454 -11.49 -9.86 -17.22
CA TYR A 454 -12.11 -8.87 -16.35
C TYR A 454 -13.02 -7.93 -17.14
N ILE A 455 -14.30 -7.89 -16.82
CA ILE A 455 -15.30 -7.02 -17.49
C ILE A 455 -15.72 -5.92 -16.51
N ALA A 456 -15.32 -4.69 -16.76
CA ALA A 456 -15.58 -3.52 -15.92
C ALA A 456 -16.75 -2.69 -16.48
N ALA A 457 -17.92 -2.75 -15.86
CA ALA A 457 -19.11 -2.05 -16.30
C ALA A 457 -19.39 -0.80 -15.44
N GLY A 458 -19.31 0.40 -16.03
CA GLY A 458 -19.59 1.67 -15.35
C GLY A 458 -18.58 2.00 -14.23
N ILE A 459 -17.33 1.52 -14.35
CA ILE A 459 -16.22 1.78 -13.46
C ILE A 459 -15.37 2.92 -14.02
N SER A 460 -15.01 3.89 -13.19
CA SER A 460 -14.21 5.05 -13.61
C SER A 460 -12.72 4.72 -13.79
N GLY A 461 -12.22 3.67 -13.13
CA GLY A 461 -10.80 3.33 -13.16
C GLY A 461 -9.97 4.09 -12.13
N ALA A 462 -10.62 4.58 -11.06
CA ALA A 462 -9.87 5.11 -9.94
C ALA A 462 -8.83 4.08 -9.47
N ILE A 463 -7.68 4.54 -9.15
CA ILE A 463 -6.49 3.73 -8.89
C ILE A 463 -6.68 2.69 -7.78
N GLN A 464 -7.47 3.04 -6.73
CA GLN A 464 -7.78 2.10 -5.65
C GLN A 464 -8.55 0.88 -6.15
N HIS A 465 -9.23 1.00 -7.29
CA HIS A 465 -9.86 -0.13 -7.97
C HIS A 465 -8.87 -0.82 -8.91
N LYS A 466 -8.07 -0.03 -9.63
CA LYS A 466 -7.04 -0.51 -10.55
C LYS A 466 -6.10 -1.51 -9.89
N VAL A 467 -5.53 -1.16 -8.73
CA VAL A 467 -4.61 -2.04 -7.95
C VAL A 467 -5.22 -3.41 -7.66
N GLY A 468 -6.55 -3.53 -7.65
CA GLY A 468 -7.23 -4.79 -7.40
C GLY A 468 -7.53 -5.62 -8.64
N MET A 469 -7.17 -5.17 -9.87
CA MET A 469 -7.58 -5.89 -11.08
C MET A 469 -6.67 -5.67 -12.30
N ASP A 470 -5.65 -4.83 -12.22
CA ASP A 470 -4.81 -4.45 -13.37
C ASP A 470 -3.86 -5.54 -13.87
N GLU A 471 -3.70 -6.62 -13.11
CA GLU A 471 -2.95 -7.82 -13.54
C GLU A 471 -3.84 -8.89 -14.18
N SER A 472 -5.12 -8.60 -14.46
CA SER A 472 -5.98 -9.47 -15.27
C SER A 472 -5.43 -9.62 -16.70
N GLU A 473 -5.51 -10.82 -17.29
CA GLU A 473 -4.95 -11.06 -18.63
C GLU A 473 -5.63 -10.23 -19.72
N THR A 474 -6.96 -10.05 -19.62
CA THR A 474 -7.76 -9.23 -20.55
C THR A 474 -8.76 -8.37 -19.79
N ILE A 475 -8.71 -7.07 -20.01
CA ILE A 475 -9.62 -6.10 -19.38
C ILE A 475 -10.53 -5.49 -20.44
N ILE A 476 -11.85 -5.71 -20.31
CA ILE A 476 -12.88 -5.07 -21.11
C ILE A 476 -13.58 -4.01 -20.28
N ALA A 477 -13.50 -2.74 -20.66
CA ALA A 477 -14.17 -1.65 -19.97
C ALA A 477 -15.38 -1.15 -20.76
N ILE A 478 -16.52 -0.97 -20.08
CA ILE A 478 -17.76 -0.42 -20.62
C ILE A 478 -18.03 0.88 -19.86
N ASN A 479 -18.00 2.01 -20.56
CA ASN A 479 -18.28 3.30 -19.94
C ASN A 479 -18.89 4.28 -20.95
N THR A 480 -19.77 5.17 -20.48
CA THR A 480 -20.30 6.29 -21.26
C THR A 480 -19.32 7.46 -21.31
N ASP A 481 -18.43 7.57 -20.34
CA ASP A 481 -17.39 8.59 -20.27
C ASP A 481 -16.13 8.10 -21.01
N THR A 482 -15.84 8.73 -22.14
CA THR A 482 -14.67 8.42 -22.97
C THR A 482 -13.34 8.88 -22.38
N ASP A 483 -13.39 9.72 -21.36
CA ASP A 483 -12.22 10.23 -20.63
C ASP A 483 -12.04 9.54 -19.28
N ALA A 484 -12.79 8.47 -19.01
CA ALA A 484 -12.61 7.67 -17.79
C ALA A 484 -11.24 6.99 -17.76
N ASP A 485 -10.55 7.07 -16.62
CA ASP A 485 -9.17 6.56 -16.42
C ASP A 485 -9.03 5.07 -16.77
N ILE A 486 -10.10 4.26 -16.61
CA ILE A 486 -10.10 2.84 -16.94
C ILE A 486 -9.76 2.56 -18.41
N ARG A 487 -10.00 3.51 -19.29
CA ARG A 487 -9.68 3.40 -20.70
C ARG A 487 -8.18 3.24 -20.95
N ASP A 488 -7.36 3.87 -20.13
CA ASP A 488 -5.90 3.93 -20.33
C ASP A 488 -5.20 2.60 -20.02
N PHE A 489 -5.89 1.70 -19.30
CA PHE A 489 -5.35 0.39 -18.92
C PHE A 489 -6.29 -0.78 -19.25
N SER A 490 -7.33 -0.55 -20.05
CA SER A 490 -8.17 -1.62 -20.60
C SER A 490 -7.68 -2.03 -21.99
N ASP A 491 -7.73 -3.33 -22.29
CA ASP A 491 -7.41 -3.87 -23.60
C ASP A 491 -8.49 -3.52 -24.63
N PHE A 492 -9.75 -3.55 -24.16
CA PHE A 492 -10.91 -3.19 -24.98
C PHE A 492 -11.78 -2.17 -24.24
N PHE A 493 -12.04 -1.04 -24.89
CA PHE A 493 -12.93 -0.02 -24.37
C PHE A 493 -14.20 0.07 -25.23
N ILE A 494 -15.35 -0.18 -24.62
CA ILE A 494 -16.67 -0.08 -25.24
C ILE A 494 -17.34 1.21 -24.76
N GLU A 495 -17.42 2.21 -25.66
CA GLU A 495 -18.20 3.43 -25.40
C GLU A 495 -19.69 3.10 -25.48
N GLY A 496 -20.35 3.08 -24.34
CA GLY A 496 -21.79 2.75 -24.28
C GLY A 496 -22.35 2.71 -22.88
N ASP A 497 -23.68 2.73 -22.83
CA ASP A 497 -24.40 2.54 -21.57
C ASP A 497 -24.39 1.05 -21.18
N LEU A 498 -24.00 0.75 -19.95
CA LEU A 498 -23.95 -0.62 -19.44
C LEU A 498 -25.32 -1.33 -19.55
N PHE A 499 -26.44 -0.60 -19.39
CA PHE A 499 -27.80 -1.14 -19.52
C PHE A 499 -28.11 -1.58 -20.95
N GLU A 500 -27.45 -1.03 -21.97
CA GLU A 500 -27.57 -1.45 -23.35
C GLU A 500 -26.52 -2.48 -23.78
N VAL A 501 -25.29 -2.41 -23.18
CA VAL A 501 -24.14 -3.22 -23.60
C VAL A 501 -24.18 -4.59 -22.93
N LEU A 502 -24.42 -4.67 -21.60
CA LEU A 502 -24.42 -5.96 -20.86
C LEU A 502 -25.39 -6.99 -21.50
N PRO A 503 -26.67 -6.67 -21.82
CA PRO A 503 -27.54 -7.66 -22.42
C PRO A 503 -27.02 -8.20 -23.76
N ARG A 504 -26.34 -7.35 -24.53
CA ARG A 504 -25.77 -7.77 -25.84
C ARG A 504 -24.55 -8.65 -25.68
N LEU A 505 -23.74 -8.39 -24.63
CA LEU A 505 -22.63 -9.28 -24.30
C LEU A 505 -23.14 -10.64 -23.82
N THR A 506 -24.16 -10.66 -22.97
CA THR A 506 -24.81 -11.90 -22.53
C THR A 506 -25.29 -12.72 -23.72
N ASP A 507 -26.04 -12.09 -24.66
CA ASP A 507 -26.49 -12.75 -25.88
C ASP A 507 -25.33 -13.31 -26.72
N ALA A 508 -24.21 -12.58 -26.81
CA ALA A 508 -23.01 -13.00 -27.56
C ALA A 508 -22.25 -14.17 -26.91
N VAL A 509 -22.14 -14.16 -25.57
CA VAL A 509 -21.55 -15.27 -24.80
C VAL A 509 -22.39 -16.53 -24.96
N GLU A 510 -23.73 -16.42 -24.77
CA GLU A 510 -24.64 -17.56 -24.93
C GLU A 510 -24.65 -18.12 -26.38
N ALA A 511 -24.39 -17.26 -27.38
CA ALA A 511 -24.25 -17.70 -28.77
C ALA A 511 -22.89 -18.33 -29.08
N GLY A 512 -21.89 -18.30 -28.14
CA GLY A 512 -20.53 -18.78 -28.36
C GLY A 512 -19.72 -17.90 -29.34
N GLU A 513 -20.08 -16.62 -29.46
CA GLU A 513 -19.41 -15.70 -30.38
C GLU A 513 -18.09 -15.16 -29.81
N LEU A 514 -17.90 -15.16 -28.48
CA LEU A 514 -16.65 -14.73 -27.80
C LEU A 514 -15.57 -15.83 -27.83
N ASP A 515 -15.94 -17.10 -27.82
CA ASP A 515 -14.97 -18.22 -27.92
C ASP A 515 -14.21 -18.23 -29.25
N ALA A 516 -14.73 -17.56 -30.27
CA ALA A 516 -14.10 -17.49 -31.58
C ALA A 516 -12.90 -16.50 -31.63
N VAL A 517 -12.84 -15.55 -30.72
CA VAL A 517 -11.77 -14.54 -30.65
C VAL A 517 -10.53 -15.08 -29.94
N ALA A 518 -10.72 -15.93 -28.93
CA ALA A 518 -9.61 -16.56 -28.19
C ALA A 518 -8.89 -17.67 -28.99
N ALA A 519 -9.48 -18.18 -30.08
CA ALA A 519 -8.94 -19.27 -30.87
C ALA A 519 -8.08 -18.83 -32.09
N GLU A 520 -7.95 -17.53 -32.37
CA GLU A 520 -7.20 -17.00 -33.53
C GLU A 520 -5.74 -16.64 -33.25
N ASP A 521 -5.29 -16.65 -31.99
CA ASP A 521 -3.91 -16.30 -31.62
C ASP A 521 -2.95 -17.51 -31.45
N ASP A 522 -3.37 -18.72 -31.79
CA ASP A 522 -2.55 -19.96 -31.65
C ASP A 522 -2.01 -20.49 -33.00
N ASP A 523 -1.69 -19.62 -34.02
CA ASP A 523 -1.08 -20.00 -35.28
C ASP A 523 0.25 -19.28 -35.58
#